data_1d99852f0c83ce818c714133295607ca
#
_entry.id   1d99852f0c83ce818c714133295607ca
#
_cell.length_a   1.000
_cell.length_b   1.000
_cell.length_c   1.000
_cell.angle_alpha   90.00
_cell.angle_beta   90.00
_cell.angle_gamma   90.00
#
_symmetry.space_group_name_H-M   'P 1'
#
loop_
_entity.id
_entity.type
_entity.pdbx_description
1 polymer ?
#
loop_
_entity_poly.entity_id
_entity_poly.type
_entity_poly.pdbx_seq_one_letter_code
_entity_poly.pdbx_strand_id
1 'polypeptide(L)'
;MPDLNSPAVADTLQTFVQNSSEVSPGLFVRIMQIFSNWLIPVLIFAILILAWRNKVKVYEAFIDGAKEGFSVAIKIIPYLVAILVAIGMFRASGAMDIFVALFSPITNLIGMPAETLPVALMRPLSGSGALGLVTELMKQHGPDSFIGRVASTMWGSTETTFYVVAVYFGSVGVRRVRHSIAAGLVGDAAGLIMAVIICRLVFG
;
A
#
# COMPACT_ATOMS: atom_id res chain seq x y z
N MET A 1 -27.68 11.13 27.44
CA MET A 1 -26.51 10.50 26.85
C MET A 1 -26.20 9.27 27.68
N PRO A 2 -26.10 8.08 27.10
CA PRO A 2 -25.74 6.89 27.90
C PRO A 2 -24.30 7.02 28.38
N ASP A 3 -24.06 6.65 29.64
CA ASP A 3 -22.76 6.72 30.28
C ASP A 3 -21.81 5.72 29.62
N LEU A 4 -20.86 6.24 28.83
CA LEU A 4 -19.86 5.45 28.12
C LEU A 4 -18.90 4.66 29.02
N ASN A 5 -18.92 4.98 30.34
CA ASN A 5 -18.13 4.32 31.38
C ASN A 5 -18.93 3.27 32.19
N SER A 6 -20.15 2.92 31.78
CA SER A 6 -20.89 1.88 32.48
C SER A 6 -20.27 0.50 32.24
N PRO A 7 -20.18 -0.37 33.27
CA PRO A 7 -19.61 -1.71 33.13
C PRO A 7 -20.36 -2.55 32.08
N ALA A 8 -21.63 -2.27 31.82
CA ALA A 8 -22.43 -2.91 30.79
C ALA A 8 -21.96 -2.56 29.37
N VAL A 9 -21.47 -1.33 29.12
CA VAL A 9 -20.91 -0.93 27.82
C VAL A 9 -19.51 -1.55 27.64
N ALA A 10 -18.71 -1.63 28.70
CA ALA A 10 -17.41 -2.30 28.64
C ALA A 10 -17.55 -3.82 28.35
N ASP A 11 -18.51 -4.50 28.96
CA ASP A 11 -18.80 -5.92 28.74
C ASP A 11 -19.34 -6.16 27.32
N THR A 12 -20.18 -5.27 26.81
CA THR A 12 -20.71 -5.37 25.43
C THR A 12 -19.59 -5.15 24.41
N LEU A 13 -18.69 -4.20 24.66
CA LEU A 13 -17.52 -3.95 23.80
C LEU A 13 -16.54 -5.12 23.83
N GLN A 14 -16.28 -5.72 25.00
CA GLN A 14 -15.43 -6.91 25.12
C GLN A 14 -16.08 -8.11 24.41
N THR A 15 -17.37 -8.30 24.51
CA THR A 15 -18.10 -9.37 23.80
C THR A 15 -18.10 -9.15 22.28
N PHE A 16 -18.23 -7.91 21.81
CA PHE A 16 -18.09 -7.57 20.40
C PHE A 16 -16.65 -7.80 19.88
N VAL A 17 -15.64 -7.43 20.65
CA VAL A 17 -14.23 -7.66 20.30
C VAL A 17 -13.92 -9.16 20.30
N GLN A 18 -14.46 -9.92 21.24
CA GLN A 18 -14.27 -11.37 21.34
C GLN A 18 -14.99 -12.12 20.23
N ASN A 19 -16.23 -11.75 19.88
CA ASN A 19 -16.96 -12.33 18.75
C ASN A 19 -16.39 -11.97 17.39
N SER A 20 -15.75 -10.80 17.23
CA SER A 20 -15.07 -10.43 15.98
C SER A 20 -13.75 -11.19 15.78
N SER A 21 -13.17 -11.75 16.85
CA SER A 21 -11.97 -12.60 16.76
C SER A 21 -12.27 -14.09 16.51
N GLU A 22 -13.53 -14.51 16.60
CA GLU A 22 -13.92 -15.92 16.42
C GLU A 22 -14.39 -16.30 15.00
N VAL A 23 -14.40 -15.38 14.04
CA VAL A 23 -14.53 -15.77 12.64
C VAL A 23 -13.22 -16.48 12.26
N SER A 24 -13.18 -17.81 12.42
CA SER A 24 -12.03 -18.61 11.99
C SER A 24 -11.79 -18.34 10.51
N PRO A 25 -10.64 -17.75 10.15
CA PRO A 25 -10.35 -17.44 8.75
C PRO A 25 -10.39 -18.74 7.96
N GLY A 26 -11.09 -18.73 6.83
CA GLY A 26 -11.21 -19.90 5.96
C GLY A 26 -9.83 -20.51 5.69
N LEU A 27 -9.77 -21.82 5.40
CA LEU A 27 -8.51 -22.53 5.16
C LEU A 27 -7.56 -21.79 4.21
N PHE A 28 -8.10 -21.16 3.17
CA PHE A 28 -7.35 -20.36 2.21
C PHE A 28 -6.65 -19.16 2.88
N VAL A 29 -7.37 -18.42 3.72
CA VAL A 29 -6.83 -17.25 4.43
C VAL A 29 -5.73 -17.67 5.42
N ARG A 30 -5.91 -18.79 6.13
CA ARG A 30 -4.88 -19.37 7.02
C ARG A 30 -3.61 -19.74 6.26
N ILE A 31 -3.74 -20.41 5.12
CA ILE A 31 -2.59 -20.77 4.29
C ILE A 31 -1.87 -19.50 3.81
N MET A 32 -2.60 -18.50 3.34
CA MET A 32 -2.03 -17.21 2.92
C MET A 32 -1.32 -16.49 4.07
N GLN A 33 -1.89 -16.48 5.26
CA GLN A 33 -1.27 -15.88 6.44
C GLN A 33 0.03 -16.60 6.84
N ILE A 34 0.02 -17.94 6.86
CA ILE A 34 1.23 -18.74 7.16
C ILE A 34 2.31 -18.43 6.10
N PHE A 35 1.95 -18.46 4.82
CA PHE A 35 2.88 -18.17 3.74
C PHE A 35 3.46 -16.74 3.85
N SER A 36 2.61 -15.75 4.08
CA SER A 36 3.01 -14.36 4.27
C SER A 36 3.94 -14.17 5.47
N ASN A 37 3.63 -14.79 6.62
CA ASN A 37 4.44 -14.68 7.83
C ASN A 37 5.83 -15.32 7.68
N TRP A 38 5.94 -16.41 6.93
CA TRP A 38 7.20 -17.12 6.73
C TRP A 38 8.02 -16.60 5.55
N LEU A 39 7.40 -15.87 4.61
CA LEU A 39 8.07 -15.41 3.40
C LEU A 39 9.30 -14.55 3.70
N ILE A 40 9.17 -13.54 4.55
CA ILE A 40 10.27 -12.63 4.89
C ILE A 40 11.37 -13.33 5.68
N PRO A 41 11.11 -14.08 6.77
CA PRO A 41 12.13 -14.85 7.47
C PRO A 41 12.89 -15.83 6.58
N VAL A 42 12.17 -16.59 5.74
CA VAL A 42 12.79 -17.56 4.81
C VAL A 42 13.67 -16.85 3.79
N LEU A 43 13.22 -15.70 3.25
CA LEU A 43 13.99 -14.93 2.29
C LEU A 43 15.28 -14.38 2.90
N ILE A 44 15.21 -13.82 4.11
CA ILE A 44 16.40 -13.34 4.83
C ILE A 44 17.37 -14.50 5.09
N PHE A 45 16.87 -15.64 5.55
CA PHE A 45 17.69 -16.81 5.82
C PHE A 45 18.35 -17.37 4.55
N ALA A 46 17.61 -17.40 3.44
CA ALA A 46 18.15 -17.81 2.14
C ALA A 46 19.27 -16.86 1.67
N ILE A 47 19.12 -15.55 1.82
CA ILE A 47 20.16 -14.57 1.48
C ILE A 47 21.42 -14.81 2.32
N LEU A 48 21.28 -15.06 3.63
CA LEU A 48 22.42 -15.33 4.51
C LEU A 48 23.15 -16.61 4.14
N ILE A 49 22.42 -17.70 3.81
CA ILE A 49 23.01 -18.96 3.34
C ILE A 49 23.77 -18.75 2.02
N LEU A 50 23.17 -18.04 1.06
CA LEU A 50 23.82 -17.76 -0.23
C LEU A 50 25.08 -16.90 -0.05
N ALA A 51 25.02 -15.90 0.82
CA ALA A 51 26.17 -15.06 1.15
C ALA A 51 27.31 -15.88 1.79
N TRP A 52 26.96 -16.77 2.72
CA TRP A 52 27.94 -17.67 3.36
C TRP A 52 28.59 -18.64 2.34
N ARG A 53 27.78 -19.25 1.48
CA ARG A 53 28.30 -20.14 0.41
C ARG A 53 29.24 -19.42 -0.54
N ASN A 54 28.95 -18.18 -0.87
CA ASN A 54 29.77 -17.35 -1.77
C ASN A 54 30.91 -16.60 -1.04
N LYS A 55 31.12 -16.88 0.26
CA LYS A 55 32.16 -16.24 1.09
C LYS A 55 32.07 -14.71 1.10
N VAL A 56 30.85 -14.16 0.98
CA VAL A 56 30.63 -12.72 1.08
C VAL A 56 30.80 -12.29 2.53
N LYS A 57 31.45 -11.16 2.76
CA LYS A 57 31.56 -10.53 4.07
C LYS A 57 30.22 -9.86 4.43
N VAL A 58 29.30 -10.64 4.99
CA VAL A 58 27.89 -10.26 5.21
C VAL A 58 27.77 -8.95 5.98
N TYR A 59 28.60 -8.76 7.01
CA TYR A 59 28.55 -7.54 7.84
C TYR A 59 28.95 -6.29 7.05
N GLU A 60 30.03 -6.35 6.29
CA GLU A 60 30.50 -5.23 5.45
C GLU A 60 29.47 -4.88 4.38
N ALA A 61 28.96 -5.91 3.66
CA ALA A 61 27.94 -5.74 2.64
C ALA A 61 26.62 -5.17 3.22
N PHE A 62 26.24 -5.58 4.43
CA PHE A 62 25.07 -5.03 5.12
C PHE A 62 25.25 -3.55 5.45
N ILE A 63 26.42 -3.16 6.00
CA ILE A 63 26.71 -1.75 6.32
C ILE A 63 26.68 -0.88 5.07
N ASP A 64 27.28 -1.35 3.97
CA ASP A 64 27.32 -0.58 2.73
C ASP A 64 25.91 -0.43 2.15
N GLY A 65 25.11 -1.49 2.12
CA GLY A 65 23.70 -1.40 1.76
C GLY A 65 22.87 -0.48 2.68
N ALA A 66 23.16 -0.48 3.98
CA ALA A 66 22.49 0.42 4.93
C ALA A 66 22.82 1.90 4.67
N LYS A 67 24.07 2.23 4.31
CA LYS A 67 24.46 3.59 3.90
C LYS A 67 23.73 4.05 2.64
N GLU A 68 23.61 3.17 1.64
CA GLU A 68 22.87 3.46 0.41
C GLU A 68 21.38 3.67 0.74
N GLY A 69 20.76 2.80 1.55
CA GLY A 69 19.38 2.92 1.99
C GLY A 69 19.12 4.24 2.75
N PHE A 70 20.04 4.65 3.61
CA PHE A 70 19.96 5.94 4.31
C PHE A 70 20.01 7.12 3.35
N SER A 71 20.89 7.07 2.36
CA SER A 71 20.99 8.10 1.30
C SER A 71 19.69 8.22 0.50
N VAL A 72 19.07 7.08 0.17
CA VAL A 72 17.76 7.04 -0.51
C VAL A 72 16.67 7.62 0.39
N ALA A 73 16.63 7.26 1.68
CA ALA A 73 15.66 7.79 2.63
C ALA A 73 15.73 9.33 2.71
N ILE A 74 16.92 9.91 2.85
CA ILE A 74 17.10 11.37 2.88
C ILE A 74 16.58 12.03 1.61
N LYS A 75 16.81 11.43 0.44
CA LYS A 75 16.30 11.96 -0.84
C LYS A 75 14.79 11.94 -0.96
N ILE A 76 14.11 10.96 -0.33
CA ILE A 76 12.65 10.80 -0.40
C ILE A 76 11.93 11.73 0.56
N ILE A 77 12.49 12.04 1.73
CA ILE A 77 11.86 12.86 2.78
C ILE A 77 11.26 14.18 2.23
N PRO A 78 11.98 15.01 1.47
CA PRO A 78 11.42 16.28 0.99
C PRO A 78 10.16 16.09 0.11
N TYR A 79 10.15 15.05 -0.73
CA TYR A 79 9.00 14.74 -1.57
C TYR A 79 7.81 14.28 -0.74
N LEU A 80 8.02 13.45 0.29
CA LEU A 80 6.96 13.03 1.21
C LEU A 80 6.37 14.23 1.96
N VAL A 81 7.22 15.13 2.47
CA VAL A 81 6.76 16.33 3.17
C VAL A 81 5.94 17.20 2.23
N ALA A 82 6.41 17.48 1.01
CA ALA A 82 5.71 18.28 0.04
C ALA A 82 4.32 17.71 -0.30
N ILE A 83 4.24 16.39 -0.51
CA ILE A 83 2.99 15.69 -0.81
C ILE A 83 2.02 15.73 0.38
N LEU A 84 2.50 15.46 1.60
CA LEU A 84 1.66 15.51 2.80
C LEU A 84 1.11 16.90 3.04
N VAL A 85 1.91 17.96 2.82
CA VAL A 85 1.45 19.34 2.91
C VAL A 85 0.39 19.63 1.83
N ALA A 86 0.63 19.23 0.57
CA ALA A 86 -0.32 19.44 -0.51
C ALA A 86 -1.66 18.73 -0.25
N ILE A 87 -1.62 17.48 0.24
CA ILE A 87 -2.82 16.72 0.63
C ILE A 87 -3.54 17.40 1.79
N GLY A 88 -2.79 17.85 2.81
CA GLY A 88 -3.35 18.59 3.93
C GLY A 88 -4.08 19.86 3.48
N MET A 89 -3.49 20.62 2.57
CA MET A 89 -4.12 21.81 1.98
C MET A 89 -5.36 21.47 1.15
N PHE A 90 -5.27 20.42 0.31
CA PHE A 90 -6.37 19.96 -0.54
C PHE A 90 -7.58 19.51 0.30
N ARG A 91 -7.30 18.89 1.44
CA ARG A 91 -8.33 18.52 2.41
C ARG A 91 -8.89 19.71 3.19
N ALA A 92 -8.01 20.56 3.74
CA ALA A 92 -8.44 21.72 4.51
C ALA A 92 -9.30 22.70 3.69
N SER A 93 -9.13 22.70 2.37
CA SER A 93 -9.96 23.48 1.43
C SER A 93 -11.34 22.85 1.14
N GLY A 94 -11.63 21.62 1.62
CA GLY A 94 -12.84 20.88 1.25
C GLY A 94 -12.82 20.29 -0.18
N ALA A 95 -11.73 20.49 -0.92
CA ALA A 95 -11.61 20.00 -2.29
C ALA A 95 -11.61 18.45 -2.35
N MET A 96 -11.12 17.79 -1.30
CA MET A 96 -11.15 16.33 -1.21
C MET A 96 -12.59 15.79 -1.17
N ASP A 97 -13.49 16.44 -0.42
CA ASP A 97 -14.89 16.01 -0.30
C ASP A 97 -15.62 16.15 -1.63
N ILE A 98 -15.34 17.26 -2.36
CA ILE A 98 -15.89 17.49 -3.71
C ILE A 98 -15.35 16.41 -4.67
N PHE A 99 -14.06 16.12 -4.60
CA PHE A 99 -13.41 15.10 -5.43
C PHE A 99 -14.03 13.72 -5.18
N VAL A 100 -14.15 13.30 -3.91
CA VAL A 100 -14.77 12.05 -3.51
C VAL A 100 -16.23 11.99 -3.99
N ALA A 101 -17.03 13.05 -3.78
CA ALA A 101 -18.42 13.10 -4.21
C ALA A 101 -18.58 12.98 -5.73
N LEU A 102 -17.70 13.64 -6.50
CA LEU A 102 -17.73 13.61 -7.96
C LEU A 102 -17.42 12.22 -8.54
N PHE A 103 -16.46 11.50 -7.93
CA PHE A 103 -16.01 10.21 -8.43
C PHE A 103 -16.69 9.01 -7.77
N SER A 104 -17.43 9.21 -6.66
CA SER A 104 -18.17 8.15 -5.96
C SER A 104 -19.06 7.29 -6.88
N PRO A 105 -19.83 7.82 -7.84
CA PRO A 105 -20.66 6.98 -8.68
C PRO A 105 -19.85 6.01 -9.54
N ILE A 106 -18.64 6.40 -9.97
CA ILE A 106 -17.76 5.56 -10.79
C ILE A 106 -17.07 4.52 -9.90
N THR A 107 -16.55 4.94 -8.75
CA THR A 107 -15.83 4.04 -7.83
C THR A 107 -16.77 3.03 -7.18
N ASN A 108 -18.01 3.40 -6.89
CA ASN A 108 -19.03 2.51 -6.37
C ASN A 108 -19.39 1.38 -7.34
N LEU A 109 -19.32 1.63 -8.64
CA LEU A 109 -19.57 0.59 -9.66
C LEU A 109 -18.57 -0.57 -9.55
N ILE A 110 -17.31 -0.26 -9.20
CA ILE A 110 -16.23 -1.24 -9.00
C ILE A 110 -16.18 -1.68 -7.53
N GLY A 111 -16.90 -0.96 -6.65
CA GLY A 111 -16.88 -1.16 -5.22
C GLY A 111 -15.61 -0.69 -4.53
N MET A 112 -14.90 0.22 -5.14
CA MET A 112 -13.71 0.86 -4.61
C MET A 112 -14.11 2.03 -3.70
N PRO A 113 -13.55 2.17 -2.48
CA PRO A 113 -13.74 3.37 -1.69
C PRO A 113 -13.24 4.60 -2.46
N ALA A 114 -14.06 5.64 -2.57
CA ALA A 114 -13.70 6.82 -3.35
C ALA A 114 -12.47 7.54 -2.78
N GLU A 115 -12.22 7.41 -1.48
CA GLU A 115 -11.06 7.91 -0.76
C GLU A 115 -9.74 7.31 -1.27
N THR A 116 -9.77 6.11 -1.85
CA THR A 116 -8.58 5.45 -2.40
C THR A 116 -8.26 5.87 -3.84
N LEU A 117 -9.16 6.60 -4.50
CA LEU A 117 -8.96 7.04 -5.88
C LEU A 117 -7.71 7.91 -6.07
N PRO A 118 -7.36 8.85 -5.16
CA PRO A 118 -6.10 9.60 -5.25
C PRO A 118 -4.86 8.69 -5.27
N VAL A 119 -4.87 7.60 -4.51
CA VAL A 119 -3.79 6.58 -4.53
C VAL A 119 -3.71 5.93 -5.90
N ALA A 120 -4.85 5.50 -6.45
CA ALA A 120 -4.93 4.85 -7.75
C ALA A 120 -4.39 5.75 -8.88
N LEU A 121 -4.70 7.05 -8.86
CA LEU A 121 -4.24 8.02 -9.85
C LEU A 121 -2.75 8.38 -9.69
N MET A 122 -2.27 8.46 -8.44
CA MET A 122 -0.89 8.82 -8.16
C MET A 122 0.08 7.66 -8.42
N ARG A 123 -0.39 6.44 -8.29
CA ARG A 123 0.47 5.24 -8.34
C ARG A 123 1.28 5.10 -9.63
N PRO A 124 0.71 5.25 -10.84
CA PRO A 124 1.47 5.23 -12.09
C PRO A 124 2.49 6.36 -12.22
N LEU A 125 2.25 7.49 -11.54
CA LEU A 125 3.04 8.72 -11.65
C LEU A 125 4.20 8.77 -10.65
N SER A 126 3.93 8.42 -9.38
CA SER A 126 4.88 8.59 -8.28
C SER A 126 4.68 7.56 -7.17
N GLY A 127 5.66 6.68 -6.97
CA GLY A 127 5.63 5.69 -5.88
C GLY A 127 5.70 6.33 -4.49
N SER A 128 6.56 7.33 -4.29
CA SER A 128 6.65 8.09 -3.03
C SER A 128 5.41 8.94 -2.78
N GLY A 129 4.82 9.51 -3.84
CA GLY A 129 3.56 10.23 -3.76
C GLY A 129 2.41 9.34 -3.32
N ALA A 130 2.28 8.19 -3.95
CA ALA A 130 1.29 7.19 -3.56
C ALA A 130 1.49 6.72 -2.11
N LEU A 131 2.74 6.50 -1.67
CA LEU A 131 3.05 6.13 -0.28
C LEU A 131 2.58 7.20 0.72
N GLY A 132 2.78 8.47 0.40
CA GLY A 132 2.28 9.60 1.21
C GLY A 132 0.76 9.54 1.37
N LEU A 133 0.03 9.33 0.27
CA LEU A 133 -1.44 9.20 0.27
C LEU A 133 -1.90 7.98 1.08
N VAL A 134 -1.27 6.82 0.89
CA VAL A 134 -1.59 5.60 1.66
C VAL A 134 -1.35 5.82 3.15
N THR A 135 -0.23 6.42 3.51
CA THR A 135 0.11 6.73 4.92
C THR A 135 -0.94 7.65 5.53
N GLU A 136 -1.39 8.66 4.78
CA GLU A 136 -2.41 9.58 5.23
C GLU A 136 -3.77 8.89 5.41
N LEU A 137 -4.20 8.06 4.47
CA LEU A 137 -5.42 7.26 4.59
C LEU A 137 -5.39 6.31 5.79
N MET A 138 -4.24 5.65 6.03
CA MET A 138 -4.06 4.80 7.21
C MET A 138 -4.14 5.58 8.53
N LYS A 139 -3.61 6.81 8.59
CA LYS A 139 -3.72 7.66 9.78
C LYS A 139 -5.16 8.06 10.09
N GLN A 140 -5.97 8.26 9.06
CA GLN A 140 -7.34 8.78 9.22
C GLN A 140 -8.36 7.69 9.46
N HIS A 141 -8.28 6.62 8.70
CA HIS A 141 -9.25 5.53 8.73
C HIS A 141 -8.78 4.32 9.55
N GLY A 142 -7.49 4.29 9.91
CA GLY A 142 -6.83 3.15 10.52
C GLY A 142 -6.25 2.17 9.48
N PRO A 143 -5.12 1.51 9.79
CA PRO A 143 -4.47 0.57 8.89
C PRO A 143 -5.32 -0.69 8.62
N ASP A 144 -6.10 -1.11 9.60
CA ASP A 144 -6.95 -2.30 9.54
C ASP A 144 -8.36 -2.03 8.97
N SER A 145 -8.70 -0.77 8.70
CA SER A 145 -9.94 -0.41 8.03
C SER A 145 -9.96 -0.95 6.59
N PHE A 146 -11.15 -1.11 6.02
CA PHE A 146 -11.28 -1.53 4.62
C PHE A 146 -10.55 -0.56 3.66
N ILE A 147 -10.66 0.76 3.91
CA ILE A 147 -9.96 1.80 3.15
C ILE A 147 -8.44 1.64 3.27
N GLY A 148 -7.92 1.46 4.49
CA GLY A 148 -6.48 1.27 4.73
C GLY A 148 -5.95 0.00 4.05
N ARG A 149 -6.67 -1.10 4.14
CA ARG A 149 -6.32 -2.38 3.50
C ARG A 149 -6.35 -2.28 1.98
N VAL A 150 -7.38 -1.67 1.40
CA VAL A 150 -7.46 -1.45 -0.06
C VAL A 150 -6.33 -0.55 -0.53
N ALA A 151 -6.08 0.57 0.14
CA ALA A 151 -5.01 1.51 -0.23
C ALA A 151 -3.62 0.85 -0.18
N SER A 152 -3.31 0.08 0.88
CA SER A 152 -2.04 -0.64 1.00
C SER A 152 -1.89 -1.75 -0.02
N THR A 153 -2.98 -2.49 -0.31
CA THR A 153 -2.97 -3.54 -1.33
C THR A 153 -2.77 -2.95 -2.73
N MET A 154 -3.44 -1.84 -3.05
CA MET A 154 -3.23 -1.10 -4.30
C MET A 154 -1.76 -0.67 -4.45
N TRP A 155 -1.19 -0.11 -3.39
CA TRP A 155 0.20 0.34 -3.41
C TRP A 155 1.18 -0.82 -3.56
N GLY A 156 0.92 -1.96 -2.95
CA GLY A 156 1.77 -3.15 -2.99
C GLY A 156 1.63 -4.00 -4.26
N SER A 157 0.49 -3.91 -4.96
CA SER A 157 0.19 -4.75 -6.14
C SER A 157 0.48 -4.09 -7.50
N THR A 158 0.80 -2.79 -7.51
CA THR A 158 1.08 -2.03 -8.73
C THR A 158 2.45 -1.38 -8.65
N GLU A 159 2.97 -0.91 -9.79
CA GLU A 159 4.26 -0.20 -9.88
C GLU A 159 4.10 1.19 -10.49
N THR A 160 5.16 2.00 -10.40
CA THR A 160 5.17 3.36 -10.95
C THR A 160 5.54 3.30 -12.43
N THR A 161 4.55 3.04 -13.29
CA THR A 161 4.74 2.76 -14.71
C THR A 161 5.63 3.79 -15.43
N PHE A 162 5.40 5.09 -15.22
CA PHE A 162 6.21 6.12 -15.90
C PHE A 162 7.65 6.14 -15.41
N TYR A 163 7.89 5.94 -14.12
CA TYR A 163 9.24 5.86 -13.56
C TYR A 163 9.99 4.61 -14.06
N VAL A 164 9.33 3.46 -14.05
CA VAL A 164 9.89 2.19 -14.53
C VAL A 164 10.31 2.33 -15.98
N VAL A 165 9.43 2.85 -16.84
CA VAL A 165 9.76 3.06 -18.25
C VAL A 165 10.94 4.04 -18.42
N ALA A 166 10.93 5.16 -17.70
CA ALA A 166 12.00 6.15 -17.81
C ALA A 166 13.36 5.61 -17.36
N VAL A 167 13.42 4.92 -16.22
CA VAL A 167 14.67 4.41 -15.64
C VAL A 167 15.17 3.19 -16.38
N TYR A 168 14.35 2.17 -16.57
CA TYR A 168 14.79 0.90 -17.16
C TYR A 168 15.05 1.04 -18.67
N PHE A 169 14.19 1.70 -19.42
CA PHE A 169 14.43 1.91 -20.84
C PHE A 169 15.55 2.91 -21.08
N GLY A 170 15.66 3.93 -20.21
CA GLY A 170 16.76 4.88 -20.26
C GLY A 170 18.11 4.22 -20.01
N SER A 171 18.22 3.32 -19.04
CA SER A 171 19.47 2.64 -18.69
C SER A 171 20.01 1.74 -19.80
N VAL A 172 19.12 1.14 -20.61
CA VAL A 172 19.49 0.28 -21.76
C VAL A 172 19.41 0.99 -23.11
N GLY A 173 19.18 2.31 -23.12
CA GLY A 173 19.17 3.13 -24.34
C GLY A 173 17.97 2.90 -25.27
N VAL A 174 16.88 2.33 -24.79
CA VAL A 174 15.64 2.14 -25.57
C VAL A 174 14.95 3.49 -25.77
N ARG A 175 14.96 3.98 -27.02
CA ARG A 175 14.34 5.27 -27.41
C ARG A 175 12.88 5.17 -27.80
N ARG A 176 12.40 3.99 -28.19
CA ARG A 176 11.02 3.77 -28.66
C ARG A 176 10.29 2.83 -27.71
N VAL A 177 9.51 3.38 -26.82
CA VAL A 177 8.72 2.63 -25.81
C VAL A 177 7.50 1.93 -26.39
N ARG A 178 7.10 2.25 -27.64
CA ARG A 178 5.94 1.63 -28.34
C ARG A 178 4.71 1.50 -27.42
N HIS A 179 4.26 0.26 -27.21
CA HIS A 179 3.06 -0.05 -26.41
C HIS A 179 3.33 -0.23 -24.92
N SER A 180 4.59 -0.08 -24.44
CA SER A 180 4.96 -0.40 -23.05
C SER A 180 4.20 0.45 -22.05
N ILE A 181 4.01 1.75 -22.30
CA ILE A 181 3.25 2.64 -21.42
C ILE A 181 1.79 2.20 -21.35
N ALA A 182 1.16 1.94 -22.52
CA ALA A 182 -0.23 1.51 -22.55
C ALA A 182 -0.40 0.15 -21.85
N ALA A 183 0.50 -0.80 -22.09
CA ALA A 183 0.48 -2.10 -21.44
C ALA A 183 0.68 -1.97 -19.91
N GLY A 184 1.60 -1.12 -19.46
CA GLY A 184 1.81 -0.83 -18.05
C GLY A 184 0.57 -0.24 -17.38
N LEU A 185 -0.05 0.79 -17.99
CA LEU A 185 -1.27 1.40 -17.46
C LEU A 185 -2.47 0.43 -17.42
N VAL A 186 -2.60 -0.47 -18.41
CA VAL A 186 -3.61 -1.54 -18.36
C VAL A 186 -3.31 -2.53 -17.24
N GLY A 187 -2.03 -2.88 -17.04
CA GLY A 187 -1.59 -3.70 -15.90
C GLY A 187 -1.89 -3.04 -14.56
N ASP A 188 -1.59 -1.75 -14.41
CA ASP A 188 -1.93 -0.97 -13.20
C ASP A 188 -3.44 -0.96 -12.95
N ALA A 189 -4.25 -0.67 -13.98
CA ALA A 189 -5.70 -0.68 -13.84
C ALA A 189 -6.23 -2.07 -13.42
N ALA A 190 -5.73 -3.14 -14.01
CA ALA A 190 -6.08 -4.51 -13.62
C ALA A 190 -5.66 -4.81 -12.18
N GLY A 191 -4.44 -4.43 -11.77
CA GLY A 191 -3.94 -4.58 -10.41
C GLY A 191 -4.78 -3.83 -9.37
N LEU A 192 -5.15 -2.59 -9.67
CA LEU A 192 -6.01 -1.76 -8.81
C LEU A 192 -7.41 -2.37 -8.63
N ILE A 193 -8.03 -2.86 -9.72
CA ILE A 193 -9.34 -3.52 -9.67
C ILE A 193 -9.24 -4.82 -8.86
N MET A 194 -8.21 -5.63 -9.12
CA MET A 194 -8.01 -6.89 -8.38
C MET A 194 -7.72 -6.66 -6.90
N ALA A 195 -7.01 -5.59 -6.54
CA ALA A 195 -6.78 -5.21 -5.15
C ALA A 195 -8.11 -4.98 -4.41
N VAL A 196 -9.07 -4.28 -5.03
CA VAL A 196 -10.40 -4.06 -4.45
C VAL A 196 -11.16 -5.38 -4.32
N ILE A 197 -11.17 -6.21 -5.37
CA ILE A 197 -11.89 -7.49 -5.37
C ILE A 197 -11.34 -8.42 -4.29
N ILE A 198 -10.01 -8.57 -4.21
CA ILE A 198 -9.39 -9.44 -3.21
C ILE A 198 -9.61 -8.91 -1.80
N CYS A 199 -9.48 -7.60 -1.57
CA CYS A 199 -9.79 -7.03 -0.25
C CYS A 199 -11.24 -7.27 0.16
N ARG A 200 -12.19 -7.23 -0.77
CA ARG A 200 -13.59 -7.58 -0.50
C ARG A 200 -13.80 -9.06 -0.19
N LEU A 201 -13.12 -9.94 -0.91
CA LEU A 201 -13.24 -11.39 -0.70
C LEU A 201 -12.60 -11.87 0.61
N VAL A 202 -11.54 -11.19 1.05
CA VAL A 202 -10.75 -11.62 2.21
C VAL A 202 -11.19 -10.91 3.49
N PHE A 203 -11.64 -9.66 3.39
CA PHE A 203 -11.91 -8.78 4.54
C PHE A 203 -13.32 -8.16 4.52
N GLY A 204 -14.14 -8.41 3.49
CA GLY A 204 -15.49 -7.87 3.32
C GLY A 204 -16.61 -8.67 3.97
#